data_00fc3f4c356ca4c2f9e3cf34c34b0174
#
_entry.id   00fc3f4c356ca4c2f9e3cf34c34b0174
#
_cell.length_a   1.000
_cell.length_b   1.000
_cell.length_c   1.000
_cell.angle_alpha   90.00
_cell.angle_beta   90.00
_cell.angle_gamma   90.00
#
_symmetry.space_group_name_H-M   'P 1'
#
loop_
_entity.id
_entity.type
_entity.pdbx_description
1 polymer ?
#
loop_
_entity_poly.entity_id
_entity_poly.type
_entity_poly.pdbx_seq_one_letter_code
_entity_poly.pdbx_strand_id
1 'polypeptide(L)'
;MHENQGSFVEWLIETAADLDIELVVIAGDIFDRSVPPQESVALFEKALIGLSALCPVFVTPGNHDSAVRLGYGGTFFAASGVHIQSTTEFIDQPLVITSPDGTELSVYGIPYLHPDIHAAEFGVERSHTAVLTHAMNRIRTDLAHRSDVRSMVVSHAFVTGGAGSESERDLEIGGIGDAPASVFAGVDYTAMGHLHGAQVIGSESGVIRYSGSPLPYSFSEEKHVKSVTLIDIPPRGEITTTVIPVPQPAPLVTLRGTIEFLETDTSLDGHIDSWVRCQITDQRRPENAMKRLSQRFNHVMHLEFTPEANSPGDMDSDSGVNSRLDPQKTPPLELAAAFIAHVTNDQVTETERVLMQSAIETVNSQVTQP
;
A
#
# COMPACT_ATOMS: atom_id res chain seq x y z
N MET A 1 -8.57 -5.48 12.40
CA MET A 1 -8.07 -4.33 11.62
C MET A 1 -8.84 -3.05 11.93
N HIS A 2 -10.18 -3.04 11.91
CA HIS A 2 -10.99 -1.82 12.16
C HIS A 2 -10.75 -1.18 13.54
N GLU A 3 -10.68 -1.96 14.61
CA GLU A 3 -10.33 -1.46 15.96
C GLU A 3 -8.96 -0.76 15.97
N ASN A 4 -7.98 -1.31 15.28
CA ASN A 4 -6.64 -0.74 15.21
C ASN A 4 -6.60 0.58 14.43
N GLN A 5 -7.40 0.69 13.37
CA GLN A 5 -7.61 1.96 12.68
C GLN A 5 -8.30 2.99 13.58
N GLY A 6 -9.24 2.54 14.43
CA GLY A 6 -9.88 3.38 15.46
C GLY A 6 -8.86 3.94 16.44
N SER A 7 -8.01 3.07 17.00
CA SER A 7 -6.94 3.48 17.91
C SER A 7 -5.94 4.44 17.27
N PHE A 8 -5.62 4.23 15.99
CA PHE A 8 -4.78 5.17 15.23
C PHE A 8 -5.44 6.56 15.13
N VAL A 9 -6.73 6.61 14.80
CA VAL A 9 -7.46 7.90 14.68
C VAL A 9 -7.48 8.64 16.02
N GLU A 10 -7.73 7.95 17.12
CA GLU A 10 -7.70 8.54 18.47
C GLU A 10 -6.32 9.09 18.80
N TRP A 11 -5.29 8.26 18.62
CA TRP A 11 -3.89 8.67 18.82
C TRP A 11 -3.48 9.87 17.94
N LEU A 12 -3.92 9.90 16.67
CA LEU A 12 -3.61 10.99 15.76
C LEU A 12 -4.21 12.32 16.22
N ILE A 13 -5.47 12.30 16.68
CA ILE A 13 -6.15 13.50 17.19
C ILE A 13 -5.44 14.01 18.46
N GLU A 14 -5.11 13.12 19.40
CA GLU A 14 -4.38 13.46 20.62
C GLU A 14 -2.98 14.03 20.29
N THR A 15 -2.25 13.37 19.41
CA THR A 15 -0.91 13.82 18.97
C THR A 15 -0.96 15.18 18.28
N ALA A 16 -1.97 15.43 17.43
CA ALA A 16 -2.14 16.71 16.77
C ALA A 16 -2.46 17.85 17.77
N ALA A 17 -3.25 17.56 18.80
CA ALA A 17 -3.55 18.53 19.87
C ALA A 17 -2.30 18.83 20.72
N ASP A 18 -1.53 17.80 21.09
CA ASP A 18 -0.32 17.94 21.93
C ASP A 18 0.80 18.73 21.22
N LEU A 19 0.85 18.68 19.89
CA LEU A 19 1.88 19.33 19.08
C LEU A 19 1.45 20.69 18.53
N ASP A 20 0.25 21.17 18.85
CA ASP A 20 -0.30 22.45 18.36
C ASP A 20 -0.20 22.60 16.83
N ILE A 21 -0.72 21.61 16.10
CA ILE A 21 -0.62 21.50 14.65
C ILE A 21 -1.47 22.56 13.96
N GLU A 22 -0.91 23.25 12.98
CA GLU A 22 -1.60 24.29 12.20
C GLU A 22 -2.31 23.76 10.95
N LEU A 23 -1.95 22.57 10.47
CA LEU A 23 -2.54 21.91 9.30
C LEU A 23 -2.33 20.41 9.36
N VAL A 24 -3.37 19.63 9.10
CA VAL A 24 -3.25 18.18 8.83
C VAL A 24 -3.43 17.92 7.33
N VAL A 25 -2.54 17.11 6.75
CA VAL A 25 -2.56 16.74 5.34
C VAL A 25 -2.73 15.23 5.20
N ILE A 26 -3.68 14.80 4.37
CA ILE A 26 -3.95 13.38 4.07
C ILE A 26 -3.80 13.17 2.56
N ALA A 27 -2.75 12.46 2.17
CA ALA A 27 -2.33 12.31 0.77
C ALA A 27 -2.85 11.02 0.13
N GLY A 28 -4.16 10.88 0.00
CA GLY A 28 -4.83 9.81 -0.73
C GLY A 28 -4.96 8.47 0.01
N ASP A 29 -5.66 7.54 -0.65
CA ASP A 29 -6.02 6.19 -0.16
C ASP A 29 -6.66 6.23 1.24
N ILE A 30 -7.69 7.08 1.34
CA ILE A 30 -8.51 7.21 2.54
C ILE A 30 -9.22 5.89 2.81
N PHE A 31 -9.64 5.22 1.76
CA PHE A 31 -10.33 3.93 1.79
C PHE A 31 -9.62 2.90 0.91
N ASP A 32 -9.68 1.63 1.32
CA ASP A 32 -9.15 0.49 0.54
C ASP A 32 -9.87 0.28 -0.81
N ARG A 33 -11.07 0.82 -0.97
CA ARG A 33 -11.89 0.65 -2.17
C ARG A 33 -12.83 1.82 -2.40
N SER A 34 -13.20 2.05 -3.65
CA SER A 34 -14.08 3.14 -4.08
C SER A 34 -15.51 3.09 -3.49
N VAL A 35 -15.93 1.94 -2.96
CA VAL A 35 -17.17 1.75 -2.17
C VAL A 35 -16.77 1.17 -0.82
N PRO A 36 -16.43 2.04 0.16
CA PRO A 36 -15.96 1.60 1.46
C PRO A 36 -17.09 1.00 2.31
N PRO A 37 -16.76 0.14 3.29
CA PRO A 37 -17.68 -0.28 4.34
C PRO A 37 -18.20 0.92 5.15
N GLN A 38 -19.41 0.81 5.69
CA GLN A 38 -20.03 1.89 6.49
C GLN A 38 -19.18 2.26 7.72
N GLU A 39 -18.57 1.27 8.35
CA GLU A 39 -17.69 1.46 9.51
C GLU A 39 -16.44 2.30 9.17
N SER A 40 -15.87 2.10 7.98
CA SER A 40 -14.74 2.90 7.51
C SER A 40 -15.14 4.35 7.25
N VAL A 41 -16.34 4.58 6.71
CA VAL A 41 -16.89 5.92 6.51
C VAL A 41 -17.09 6.63 7.84
N ALA A 42 -17.70 5.95 8.83
CA ALA A 42 -17.90 6.51 10.17
C ALA A 42 -16.58 6.80 10.89
N LEU A 43 -15.57 5.96 10.69
CA LEU A 43 -14.24 6.20 11.26
C LEU A 43 -13.56 7.43 10.63
N PHE A 44 -13.66 7.59 9.32
CA PHE A 44 -13.12 8.76 8.64
C PHE A 44 -13.87 10.04 9.07
N GLU A 45 -15.19 9.98 9.20
CA GLU A 45 -15.98 11.11 9.76
C GLU A 45 -15.49 11.49 11.16
N LYS A 46 -15.26 10.50 12.06
CA LYS A 46 -14.69 10.73 13.40
C LYS A 46 -13.33 11.43 13.33
N ALA A 47 -12.46 11.00 12.41
CA ALA A 47 -11.16 11.62 12.19
C ALA A 47 -11.30 13.08 11.75
N LEU A 48 -12.15 13.36 10.75
CA LEU A 48 -12.38 14.72 10.24
C LEU A 48 -12.93 15.64 11.32
N ILE A 49 -13.92 15.18 12.11
CA ILE A 49 -14.51 15.97 13.20
C ILE A 49 -13.45 16.30 14.26
N GLY A 50 -12.66 15.28 14.69
CA GLY A 50 -11.65 15.49 15.74
C GLY A 50 -10.52 16.40 15.28
N LEU A 51 -10.01 16.21 14.06
CA LEU A 51 -8.90 16.99 13.53
C LEU A 51 -9.33 18.42 13.15
N SER A 52 -10.49 18.59 12.51
CA SER A 52 -10.98 19.93 12.12
C SER A 52 -11.38 20.81 13.30
N ALA A 53 -11.60 20.23 14.48
CA ALA A 53 -11.75 20.99 15.71
C ALA A 53 -10.44 21.63 16.22
N LEU A 54 -9.28 21.14 15.73
CA LEU A 54 -7.96 21.63 16.12
C LEU A 54 -7.38 22.59 15.06
N CYS A 55 -7.40 22.18 13.80
CA CYS A 55 -6.79 22.91 12.68
C CYS A 55 -7.45 22.55 11.35
N PRO A 56 -7.20 23.30 10.26
CA PRO A 56 -7.61 22.90 8.93
C PRO A 56 -7.08 21.50 8.55
N VAL A 57 -7.92 20.74 7.82
CA VAL A 57 -7.57 19.41 7.29
C VAL A 57 -7.63 19.46 5.77
N PHE A 58 -6.53 19.07 5.10
CA PHE A 58 -6.45 19.05 3.64
C PHE A 58 -6.35 17.61 3.15
N VAL A 59 -7.24 17.20 2.24
CA VAL A 59 -7.37 15.81 1.78
C VAL A 59 -7.35 15.76 0.26
N THR A 60 -6.59 14.82 -0.30
CA THR A 60 -6.68 14.44 -1.72
C THR A 60 -7.07 12.96 -1.85
N PRO A 61 -7.82 12.54 -2.89
CA PRO A 61 -8.07 11.10 -3.14
C PRO A 61 -6.84 10.40 -3.72
N GLY A 62 -6.67 9.12 -3.36
CA GLY A 62 -5.73 8.20 -3.96
C GLY A 62 -6.37 7.32 -5.05
N ASN A 63 -5.63 6.29 -5.49
CA ASN A 63 -6.08 5.39 -6.56
C ASN A 63 -7.12 4.35 -6.10
N HIS A 64 -7.26 4.12 -4.79
CA HIS A 64 -8.31 3.27 -4.22
C HIS A 64 -9.62 4.03 -4.03
N ASP A 65 -9.56 5.36 -3.86
CA ASP A 65 -10.70 6.19 -3.56
C ASP A 65 -11.59 6.44 -4.78
N SER A 66 -12.85 6.77 -4.52
CA SER A 66 -13.70 7.43 -5.50
C SER A 66 -13.63 8.94 -5.29
N ALA A 67 -12.93 9.67 -6.14
CA ALA A 67 -12.79 11.12 -6.05
C ALA A 67 -14.16 11.84 -5.96
N VAL A 68 -15.16 11.37 -6.75
CA VAL A 68 -16.53 11.91 -6.74
C VAL A 68 -17.23 11.71 -5.40
N ARG A 69 -17.08 10.53 -4.78
CA ARG A 69 -17.71 10.23 -3.48
C ARG A 69 -17.02 10.96 -2.34
N LEU A 70 -15.69 10.98 -2.36
CA LEU A 70 -14.91 11.69 -1.35
C LEU A 70 -15.16 13.19 -1.41
N GLY A 71 -15.28 13.78 -2.61
CA GLY A 71 -15.57 15.18 -2.81
C GLY A 71 -17.03 15.60 -2.60
N TYR A 72 -17.94 14.62 -2.37
CA TYR A 72 -19.35 14.94 -2.13
C TYR A 72 -19.51 15.82 -0.88
N GLY A 73 -20.16 16.96 -1.04
CA GLY A 73 -20.34 17.91 0.06
C GLY A 73 -19.10 18.75 0.41
N GLY A 74 -18.02 18.70 -0.38
CA GLY A 74 -16.76 19.39 -0.10
C GLY A 74 -16.89 20.87 0.20
N THR A 75 -17.81 21.59 -0.47
CA THR A 75 -18.10 23.02 -0.18
C THR A 75 -18.65 23.20 1.25
N PHE A 76 -19.46 22.26 1.74
CA PHE A 76 -19.96 22.32 3.12
C PHE A 76 -18.85 21.97 4.12
N PHE A 77 -18.02 21.00 3.79
CA PHE A 77 -16.87 20.60 4.62
C PHE A 77 -15.84 21.73 4.75
N ALA A 78 -15.60 22.48 3.68
CA ALA A 78 -14.68 23.63 3.69
C ALA A 78 -15.09 24.69 4.71
N ALA A 79 -16.40 24.91 4.90
CA ALA A 79 -16.90 25.84 5.92
C ALA A 79 -16.61 25.35 7.36
N SER A 80 -16.28 24.09 7.55
CA SER A 80 -15.88 23.49 8.83
C SER A 80 -14.37 23.22 8.91
N GLY A 81 -13.57 23.79 8.00
CA GLY A 81 -12.11 23.62 7.99
C GLY A 81 -11.61 22.32 7.33
N VAL A 82 -12.47 21.54 6.65
CA VAL A 82 -12.05 20.34 5.91
C VAL A 82 -12.07 20.62 4.41
N HIS A 83 -10.90 20.63 3.79
CA HIS A 83 -10.69 20.95 2.38
C HIS A 83 -10.37 19.67 1.59
N ILE A 84 -11.30 19.22 0.75
CA ILE A 84 -11.15 18.01 -0.06
C ILE A 84 -10.92 18.40 -1.52
N GLN A 85 -9.67 18.28 -1.97
CA GLN A 85 -9.29 18.55 -3.35
C GLN A 85 -9.45 17.27 -4.19
N SER A 86 -10.65 17.07 -4.74
CA SER A 86 -11.02 15.82 -5.43
C SER A 86 -11.21 15.99 -6.95
N THR A 87 -11.04 17.18 -7.50
CA THR A 87 -11.23 17.46 -8.94
C THR A 87 -10.00 18.08 -9.56
N THR A 88 -9.89 17.96 -10.88
CA THR A 88 -8.81 18.58 -11.67
C THR A 88 -9.05 20.06 -11.92
N GLU A 89 -10.27 20.54 -11.71
CA GLU A 89 -10.67 21.92 -12.00
C GLU A 89 -9.88 22.96 -11.18
N PHE A 90 -9.65 22.66 -9.88
CA PHE A 90 -9.07 23.62 -8.93
C PHE A 90 -7.62 23.30 -8.53
N ILE A 91 -6.87 22.54 -9.34
CA ILE A 91 -5.47 22.18 -9.04
C ILE A 91 -4.58 23.40 -8.79
N ASP A 92 -4.84 24.50 -9.48
CA ASP A 92 -4.12 25.78 -9.39
C ASP A 92 -4.72 26.77 -8.36
N GLN A 93 -5.67 26.32 -7.54
CA GLN A 93 -6.26 27.12 -6.48
C GLN A 93 -5.85 26.56 -5.11
N PRO A 94 -4.83 27.15 -4.44
CA PRO A 94 -4.35 26.62 -3.18
C PRO A 94 -5.29 26.97 -2.02
N LEU A 95 -5.29 26.11 -1.01
CA LEU A 95 -5.60 26.52 0.35
C LEU A 95 -4.43 27.35 0.88
N VAL A 96 -4.70 28.59 1.30
CA VAL A 96 -3.69 29.43 1.91
C VAL A 96 -3.84 29.37 3.42
N ILE A 97 -2.77 28.94 4.10
CA ILE A 97 -2.65 28.93 5.56
C ILE A 97 -1.74 30.08 5.95
N THR A 98 -2.17 30.89 6.89
CA THR A 98 -1.37 31.98 7.43
C THR A 98 -1.05 31.67 8.88
N SER A 99 0.21 31.44 9.18
CA SER A 99 0.70 31.20 10.54
C SER A 99 0.64 32.47 11.39
N PRO A 100 0.67 32.35 12.74
CA PRO A 100 0.64 33.53 13.64
C PRO A 100 1.82 34.48 13.43
N ASP A 101 2.93 34.05 12.91
CA ASP A 101 4.11 34.87 12.57
C ASP A 101 3.96 35.63 11.22
N GLY A 102 2.87 35.39 10.51
CA GLY A 102 2.57 35.99 9.20
C GLY A 102 3.13 35.19 8.00
N THR A 103 3.69 34.01 8.22
CA THR A 103 4.12 33.14 7.13
C THR A 103 2.91 32.61 6.37
N GLU A 104 2.91 32.72 5.05
CA GLU A 104 1.89 32.13 4.19
C GLU A 104 2.38 30.84 3.56
N LEU A 105 1.58 29.77 3.69
CA LEU A 105 1.77 28.48 3.02
C LEU A 105 0.64 28.25 2.02
N SER A 106 0.99 28.17 0.74
CA SER A 106 0.06 27.79 -0.34
C SER A 106 0.07 26.27 -0.51
N VAL A 107 -1.04 25.61 -0.19
CA VAL A 107 -1.21 24.14 -0.25
C VAL A 107 -2.05 23.78 -1.47
N TYR A 108 -1.44 23.11 -2.43
CA TYR A 108 -2.09 22.64 -3.65
C TYR A 108 -2.37 21.14 -3.57
N GLY A 109 -3.53 20.72 -4.07
CA GLY A 109 -3.89 19.30 -4.14
C GLY A 109 -3.93 18.81 -5.58
N ILE A 110 -3.26 17.71 -5.85
CA ILE A 110 -3.40 16.96 -7.09
C ILE A 110 -4.07 15.64 -6.72
N PRO A 111 -5.37 15.45 -7.08
CA PRO A 111 -6.03 14.17 -6.91
C PRO A 111 -5.30 13.09 -7.72
N TYR A 112 -5.50 11.80 -7.39
CA TYR A 112 -4.94 10.74 -8.22
C TYR A 112 -5.35 10.90 -9.68
N LEU A 113 -4.38 11.02 -10.57
CA LEU A 113 -4.58 11.23 -12.01
C LEU A 113 -4.40 9.93 -12.77
N HIS A 114 -5.50 9.29 -13.15
CA HIS A 114 -5.46 8.09 -14.00
C HIS A 114 -5.12 8.50 -15.44
N PRO A 115 -4.02 8.03 -16.05
CA PRO A 115 -3.61 8.46 -17.40
C PRO A 115 -4.66 8.21 -18.47
N ASP A 116 -5.43 7.11 -18.40
CA ASP A 116 -6.47 6.78 -19.36
C ASP A 116 -7.62 7.80 -19.41
N ILE A 117 -7.83 8.51 -18.31
CA ILE A 117 -8.91 9.51 -18.18
C ILE A 117 -8.35 10.90 -18.40
N HIS A 118 -7.33 11.28 -17.64
CA HIS A 118 -6.89 12.66 -17.55
C HIS A 118 -5.97 13.08 -18.70
N ALA A 119 -5.31 12.12 -19.40
CA ALA A 119 -4.53 12.45 -20.59
C ALA A 119 -5.40 13.05 -21.72
N ALA A 120 -6.60 12.48 -21.91
CA ALA A 120 -7.56 13.01 -22.89
C ALA A 120 -8.14 14.35 -22.44
N GLU A 121 -8.43 14.51 -21.15
CA GLU A 121 -8.92 15.76 -20.55
C GLU A 121 -7.91 16.90 -20.72
N PHE A 122 -6.63 16.63 -20.46
CA PHE A 122 -5.56 17.63 -20.51
C PHE A 122 -4.96 17.84 -21.92
N GLY A 123 -5.27 16.94 -22.86
CA GLY A 123 -4.69 16.98 -24.22
C GLY A 123 -3.18 16.63 -24.22
N VAL A 124 -2.74 15.73 -23.34
CA VAL A 124 -1.34 15.32 -23.20
C VAL A 124 -1.15 13.83 -23.50
N GLU A 125 0.10 13.38 -23.52
CA GLU A 125 0.44 11.97 -23.68
C GLU A 125 -0.14 11.12 -22.55
N ARG A 126 -0.53 9.87 -22.86
CA ARG A 126 -1.07 8.90 -21.92
C ARG A 126 0.04 8.31 -21.04
N SER A 127 0.49 9.08 -20.06
CA SER A 127 1.46 8.64 -19.05
C SER A 127 1.26 9.40 -17.74
N HIS A 128 1.63 8.78 -16.61
CA HIS A 128 1.62 9.46 -15.30
C HIS A 128 2.51 10.71 -15.32
N THR A 129 3.68 10.62 -15.94
CA THR A 129 4.59 11.76 -16.11
C THR A 129 3.91 12.93 -16.82
N ALA A 130 3.19 12.70 -17.93
CA ALA A 130 2.57 13.76 -18.71
C ALA A 130 1.41 14.43 -17.96
N VAL A 131 0.51 13.64 -17.34
CA VAL A 131 -0.64 14.21 -16.60
C VAL A 131 -0.21 14.96 -15.35
N LEU A 132 0.79 14.45 -14.61
CA LEU A 132 1.35 15.13 -13.45
C LEU A 132 2.14 16.38 -13.84
N THR A 133 2.89 16.35 -14.94
CA THR A 133 3.59 17.52 -15.47
C THR A 133 2.59 18.62 -15.82
N HIS A 134 1.46 18.28 -16.45
CA HIS A 134 0.41 19.24 -16.76
C HIS A 134 -0.15 19.89 -15.48
N ALA A 135 -0.49 19.08 -14.48
CA ALA A 135 -0.99 19.56 -13.19
C ALA A 135 0.02 20.49 -12.50
N MET A 136 1.28 20.07 -12.42
CA MET A 136 2.36 20.86 -11.83
C MET A 136 2.63 22.18 -12.59
N ASN A 137 2.47 22.20 -13.91
CA ASN A 137 2.62 23.44 -14.69
C ASN A 137 1.51 24.45 -14.36
N ARG A 138 0.28 24.00 -14.10
CA ARG A 138 -0.80 24.88 -13.62
C ARG A 138 -0.44 25.48 -12.27
N ILE A 139 0.04 24.65 -11.32
CA ILE A 139 0.49 25.09 -9.99
C ILE A 139 1.63 26.12 -10.12
N ARG A 140 2.65 25.84 -10.93
CA ARG A 140 3.76 26.78 -11.15
C ARG A 140 3.31 28.11 -11.74
N THR A 141 2.30 28.08 -12.60
CA THR A 141 1.71 29.31 -13.19
C THR A 141 1.08 30.17 -12.10
N ASP A 142 0.33 29.61 -11.16
CA ASP A 142 -0.24 30.36 -10.03
C ASP A 142 0.88 30.83 -9.09
N LEU A 143 1.83 29.98 -8.72
CA LEU A 143 2.97 30.33 -7.86
C LEU A 143 3.81 31.47 -8.42
N ALA A 144 3.95 31.60 -9.73
CA ALA A 144 4.68 32.70 -10.35
C ALA A 144 4.02 34.08 -10.12
N HIS A 145 2.76 34.11 -9.70
CA HIS A 145 2.04 35.32 -9.35
C HIS A 145 2.02 35.59 -7.83
N ARG A 146 2.62 34.71 -7.02
CA ARG A 146 2.73 34.84 -5.57
C ARG A 146 4.15 35.20 -5.18
N SER A 147 4.33 36.11 -4.26
CA SER A 147 5.65 36.52 -3.75
C SER A 147 5.78 36.18 -2.28
N ASP A 148 6.95 35.77 -1.87
CA ASP A 148 7.30 35.48 -0.46
C ASP A 148 6.35 34.47 0.24
N VAL A 149 5.87 33.45 -0.50
CA VAL A 149 5.03 32.36 0.04
C VAL A 149 5.79 31.05 0.05
N ARG A 150 5.52 30.23 1.04
CA ARG A 150 5.89 28.81 1.04
C ARG A 150 4.87 28.02 0.24
N SER A 151 5.33 26.91 -0.35
CA SER A 151 4.49 26.10 -1.22
C SER A 151 4.59 24.61 -0.86
N MET A 152 3.41 23.98 -0.80
CA MET A 152 3.26 22.53 -0.60
C MET A 152 2.36 21.97 -1.68
N VAL A 153 2.76 20.82 -2.25
CA VAL A 153 1.89 19.99 -3.08
C VAL A 153 1.52 18.73 -2.32
N VAL A 154 0.25 18.38 -2.34
CA VAL A 154 -0.28 17.12 -1.82
C VAL A 154 -0.71 16.28 -3.01
N SER A 155 -0.14 15.11 -3.19
CA SER A 155 -0.44 14.24 -4.33
C SER A 155 -0.38 12.76 -3.96
N HIS A 156 -0.88 11.92 -4.84
CA HIS A 156 -0.86 10.47 -4.70
C HIS A 156 -0.38 9.83 -5.99
N ALA A 157 0.86 9.36 -6.00
CA ALA A 157 1.50 8.78 -7.18
C ALA A 157 2.73 7.95 -6.80
N PHE A 158 3.18 7.07 -7.70
CA PHE A 158 4.47 6.42 -7.60
C PHE A 158 5.55 7.31 -8.25
N VAL A 159 6.56 7.69 -7.46
CA VAL A 159 7.71 8.47 -7.95
C VAL A 159 8.90 7.54 -8.11
N THR A 160 9.57 7.63 -9.27
CA THR A 160 10.75 6.82 -9.60
C THR A 160 11.81 6.90 -8.50
N GLY A 161 12.28 5.74 -8.05
CA GLY A 161 13.24 5.61 -6.93
C GLY A 161 12.59 5.34 -5.58
N GLY A 162 11.26 5.34 -5.49
CA GLY A 162 10.53 4.84 -4.33
C GLY A 162 10.59 3.32 -4.23
N ALA A 163 10.59 2.81 -3.00
CA ALA A 163 10.50 1.39 -2.70
C ALA A 163 9.05 1.01 -2.32
N GLY A 164 8.41 0.17 -3.11
CA GLY A 164 7.07 -0.33 -2.84
C GLY A 164 7.05 -1.56 -1.93
N SER A 165 5.87 -1.95 -1.47
CA SER A 165 5.56 -3.20 -0.74
C SER A 165 4.49 -4.02 -1.48
N GLU A 166 4.21 -5.24 -1.03
CA GLU A 166 3.22 -6.13 -1.68
C GLU A 166 1.76 -5.67 -1.51
N SER A 167 1.52 -4.71 -0.64
CA SER A 167 0.17 -4.23 -0.33
C SER A 167 -0.27 -3.02 -1.16
N GLU A 168 0.65 -2.32 -1.83
CA GLU A 168 0.28 -1.29 -2.78
C GLU A 168 -0.32 -1.93 -4.05
N ARG A 169 -1.33 -1.27 -4.61
CA ARG A 169 -1.80 -1.66 -5.95
C ARG A 169 -0.76 -1.28 -6.98
N ASP A 170 -0.42 -2.26 -7.81
CA ASP A 170 0.43 -2.00 -8.96
C ASP A 170 -0.23 -0.94 -9.88
N LEU A 171 0.43 0.19 -10.04
CA LEU A 171 0.03 1.25 -10.97
C LEU A 171 0.53 0.97 -12.40
N GLU A 172 1.32 -0.10 -12.58
CA GLU A 172 1.87 -0.46 -13.88
C GLU A 172 0.80 -1.11 -14.78
N ILE A 173 0.21 -0.31 -15.66
CA ILE A 173 -0.47 -0.80 -16.84
C ILE A 173 0.44 -0.52 -18.03
N GLY A 174 1.22 -1.52 -18.44
CA GLY A 174 2.08 -1.41 -19.64
C GLY A 174 3.37 -0.59 -19.47
N GLY A 175 3.98 -0.58 -18.26
CA GLY A 175 5.29 0.07 -18.01
C GLY A 175 5.24 1.60 -17.91
N ILE A 176 4.08 2.18 -17.56
CA ILE A 176 3.84 3.64 -17.52
C ILE A 176 3.50 4.08 -16.09
N GLY A 177 3.95 3.31 -15.07
CA GLY A 177 3.45 3.42 -13.68
C GLY A 177 4.05 4.55 -12.84
N ASP A 178 5.21 5.11 -13.21
CA ASP A 178 5.94 6.05 -12.38
C ASP A 178 6.17 7.42 -13.02
N ALA A 179 6.44 8.41 -12.18
CA ALA A 179 6.84 9.75 -12.61
C ALA A 179 8.21 10.11 -12.00
N PRO A 180 9.12 10.75 -12.75
CA PRO A 180 10.38 11.18 -12.19
C PRO A 180 10.18 12.29 -11.14
N ALA A 181 11.03 12.33 -10.12
CA ALA A 181 10.99 13.33 -9.05
C ALA A 181 11.03 14.78 -9.58
N SER A 182 11.68 15.00 -10.73
CA SER A 182 11.76 16.31 -11.38
C SER A 182 10.40 16.90 -11.79
N VAL A 183 9.35 16.07 -11.91
CA VAL A 183 7.99 16.56 -12.16
C VAL A 183 7.52 17.50 -11.06
N PHE A 184 7.92 17.25 -9.80
CA PHE A 184 7.53 18.03 -8.63
C PHE A 184 8.47 19.21 -8.31
N ALA A 185 9.42 19.50 -9.20
CA ALA A 185 10.33 20.63 -9.01
C ALA A 185 9.57 21.97 -9.01
N GLY A 186 10.08 22.95 -8.24
CA GLY A 186 9.55 24.32 -8.17
C GLY A 186 8.53 24.54 -7.05
N VAL A 187 8.41 23.59 -6.12
CA VAL A 187 7.69 23.75 -4.84
C VAL A 187 8.62 23.37 -3.69
N ASP A 188 8.37 23.92 -2.50
CA ASP A 188 9.25 23.72 -1.33
C ASP A 188 9.11 22.31 -0.75
N TYR A 189 7.86 21.76 -0.71
CA TYR A 189 7.56 20.45 -0.16
C TYR A 189 6.48 19.72 -0.96
N THR A 190 6.65 18.41 -1.12
CA THR A 190 5.63 17.54 -1.71
C THR A 190 5.27 16.42 -0.73
N ALA A 191 4.05 16.48 -0.19
CA ALA A 191 3.46 15.42 0.62
C ALA A 191 2.86 14.35 -0.31
N MET A 192 3.50 13.18 -0.34
CA MET A 192 3.17 12.11 -1.28
C MET A 192 2.50 10.95 -0.57
N GLY A 193 1.41 10.45 -1.14
CA GLY A 193 0.79 9.18 -0.78
C GLY A 193 1.06 8.09 -1.80
N HIS A 194 0.60 6.88 -1.55
CA HIS A 194 0.69 5.64 -2.30
C HIS A 194 1.63 4.62 -1.66
N LEU A 195 2.90 4.97 -1.39
CA LEU A 195 3.86 4.02 -0.82
C LEU A 195 3.65 3.85 0.68
N HIS A 196 3.57 2.60 1.15
CA HIS A 196 3.30 2.24 2.55
C HIS A 196 4.54 2.36 3.45
N GLY A 197 5.74 2.40 2.89
CA GLY A 197 6.99 2.68 3.61
C GLY A 197 7.29 4.17 3.67
N ALA A 198 7.49 4.73 4.87
CA ALA A 198 7.91 6.11 5.03
C ALA A 198 9.30 6.35 4.41
N GLN A 199 9.41 7.26 3.44
CA GLN A 199 10.65 7.49 2.71
C GLN A 199 10.71 8.88 2.08
N VAL A 200 11.93 9.33 1.83
CA VAL A 200 12.22 10.58 1.12
C VAL A 200 12.79 10.23 -0.25
N ILE A 201 12.26 10.85 -1.29
CA ILE A 201 12.81 10.75 -2.63
C ILE A 201 13.75 11.94 -2.86
N GLY A 202 14.97 11.65 -3.26
CA GLY A 202 15.95 12.70 -3.56
C GLY A 202 15.47 13.58 -4.71
N SER A 203 15.45 14.89 -4.50
CA SER A 203 15.14 15.90 -5.52
C SER A 203 16.17 17.01 -5.46
N GLU A 204 16.53 17.58 -6.63
CA GLU A 204 17.43 18.74 -6.72
C GLU A 204 16.75 20.04 -6.23
N SER A 205 15.42 20.05 -6.14
CA SER A 205 14.63 21.22 -5.77
C SER A 205 13.39 20.81 -4.98
N GLY A 206 13.43 21.03 -3.67
CA GLY A 206 12.34 20.69 -2.75
C GLY A 206 12.43 19.28 -2.16
N VAL A 207 11.59 19.01 -1.18
CA VAL A 207 11.51 17.73 -0.48
C VAL A 207 10.29 16.95 -0.97
N ILE A 208 10.49 15.73 -1.48
CA ILE A 208 9.40 14.81 -1.80
C ILE A 208 9.42 13.71 -0.74
N ARG A 209 8.31 13.54 0.00
CA ARG A 209 8.24 12.58 1.07
C ARG A 209 6.94 11.81 1.09
N TYR A 210 7.06 10.50 1.24
CA TYR A 210 5.98 9.59 1.62
C TYR A 210 5.96 9.44 3.14
N SER A 211 4.80 9.67 3.75
CA SER A 211 4.61 9.45 5.19
C SER A 211 4.45 7.97 5.52
N GLY A 212 4.06 7.19 4.56
CA GLY A 212 3.75 5.77 4.70
C GLY A 212 2.32 5.52 5.18
N SER A 213 1.94 4.25 5.28
CA SER A 213 0.67 3.87 5.87
C SER A 213 0.77 3.82 7.41
N PRO A 214 -0.31 4.13 8.15
CA PRO A 214 -0.28 4.17 9.62
C PRO A 214 -0.17 2.78 10.27
N LEU A 215 -0.65 1.74 9.57
CA LEU A 215 -0.62 0.35 10.01
C LEU A 215 0.01 -0.53 8.93
N PRO A 216 0.59 -1.69 9.28
CA PRO A 216 1.05 -2.65 8.28
C PRO A 216 -0.14 -3.39 7.66
N TYR A 217 -0.17 -3.47 6.34
CA TYR A 217 -1.20 -4.15 5.56
C TYR A 217 -0.68 -5.44 4.89
N SER A 218 0.63 -5.67 4.90
CA SER A 218 1.28 -6.85 4.34
C SER A 218 2.49 -7.26 5.19
N PHE A 219 2.85 -8.55 5.15
CA PHE A 219 4.07 -9.06 5.79
C PHE A 219 5.36 -8.57 5.14
N SER A 220 5.30 -8.00 3.93
CA SER A 220 6.44 -7.30 3.34
C SER A 220 6.81 -6.03 4.11
N GLU A 221 5.86 -5.51 4.91
CA GLU A 221 6.02 -4.31 5.74
C GLU A 221 6.50 -4.61 7.17
N GLU A 222 6.84 -5.86 7.48
CA GLU A 222 7.29 -6.31 8.83
C GLU A 222 8.42 -5.45 9.40
N LYS A 223 9.28 -4.93 8.53
CA LYS A 223 10.44 -4.08 8.91
C LYS A 223 10.14 -2.59 8.87
N HIS A 224 8.94 -2.18 8.45
CA HIS A 224 8.60 -0.77 8.38
C HIS A 224 8.30 -0.21 9.77
N VAL A 225 8.84 0.94 10.10
CA VAL A 225 8.40 1.74 11.22
C VAL A 225 7.21 2.58 10.74
N LYS A 226 6.01 2.21 11.15
CA LYS A 226 4.80 2.96 10.81
C LYS A 226 4.79 4.30 11.53
N SER A 227 4.54 5.38 10.79
CA SER A 227 4.72 6.73 11.31
C SER A 227 3.85 7.75 10.61
N VAL A 228 3.69 8.91 11.26
CA VAL A 228 3.28 10.15 10.61
C VAL A 228 4.47 11.09 10.51
N THR A 229 4.42 12.06 9.61
CA THR A 229 5.49 13.05 9.43
C THR A 229 5.03 14.41 9.95
N LEU A 230 5.72 14.91 10.96
CA LEU A 230 5.63 16.31 11.37
C LEU A 230 6.55 17.14 10.48
N ILE A 231 6.03 18.23 9.94
CA ILE A 231 6.73 19.12 9.01
C ILE A 231 6.79 20.50 9.63
N ASP A 232 7.97 21.06 9.79
CA ASP A 232 8.16 22.44 10.19
C ASP A 232 8.60 23.26 8.97
N ILE A 233 7.78 24.26 8.61
CA ILE A 233 7.94 25.10 7.41
C ILE A 233 8.18 26.53 7.85
N PRO A 234 9.44 26.92 8.10
CA PRO A 234 9.75 28.31 8.49
C PRO A 234 9.53 29.27 7.30
N PRO A 235 9.31 30.57 7.58
CA PRO A 235 9.12 31.59 6.53
C PRO A 235 10.29 31.63 5.56
N ARG A 236 11.50 31.35 6.04
CA ARG A 236 12.74 31.24 5.25
C ARG A 236 13.63 30.16 5.83
N GLY A 237 14.48 29.59 5.00
CA GLY A 237 15.41 28.53 5.41
C GLY A 237 14.92 27.13 5.06
N GLU A 238 15.52 26.13 5.69
CA GLU A 238 15.28 24.73 5.40
C GLU A 238 13.99 24.24 6.07
N ILE A 239 13.21 23.45 5.34
CA ILE A 239 12.07 22.70 5.87
C ILE A 239 12.61 21.49 6.62
N THR A 240 12.18 21.30 7.86
CA THR A 240 12.57 20.13 8.64
C THR A 240 11.41 19.14 8.79
N THR A 241 11.76 17.86 8.91
CA THR A 241 10.78 16.80 9.07
C THR A 241 11.15 15.91 10.26
N THR A 242 10.16 15.61 11.09
CA THR A 242 10.29 14.68 12.22
C THR A 242 9.36 13.51 12.02
N VAL A 243 9.88 12.29 12.12
CA VAL A 243 9.10 11.07 12.05
C VAL A 243 8.54 10.75 13.44
N ILE A 244 7.21 10.67 13.56
CA ILE A 244 6.53 10.29 14.80
C ILE A 244 5.99 8.88 14.63
N PRO A 245 6.55 7.88 15.34
CA PRO A 245 6.10 6.50 15.26
C PRO A 245 4.64 6.35 15.70
N VAL A 246 3.85 5.62 14.92
CA VAL A 246 2.47 5.25 15.27
C VAL A 246 2.52 4.03 16.19
N PRO A 247 1.89 4.06 17.38
CA PRO A 247 1.76 2.89 18.23
C PRO A 247 1.09 1.73 17.49
N GLN A 248 1.75 0.58 17.46
CA GLN A 248 1.21 -0.60 16.79
C GLN A 248 0.54 -1.52 17.81
N PRO A 249 -0.66 -2.08 17.52
CA PRO A 249 -1.39 -2.93 18.45
C PRO A 249 -0.69 -4.26 18.71
N ALA A 250 0.00 -4.79 17.70
CA ALA A 250 0.81 -6.00 17.79
C ALA A 250 1.91 -5.98 16.73
N PRO A 251 3.08 -6.56 17.02
CA PRO A 251 4.13 -6.74 16.03
C PRO A 251 3.67 -7.66 14.89
N LEU A 252 4.12 -7.36 13.68
CA LEU A 252 3.99 -8.24 12.52
C LEU A 252 5.27 -9.08 12.42
N VAL A 253 5.16 -10.41 12.42
CA VAL A 253 6.34 -11.30 12.49
C VAL A 253 6.19 -12.49 11.55
N THR A 254 7.24 -12.79 10.80
CA THR A 254 7.37 -14.02 10.02
C THR A 254 8.20 -15.04 10.80
N LEU A 255 7.57 -16.17 11.18
CA LEU A 255 8.23 -17.29 11.86
C LEU A 255 8.47 -18.42 10.86
N ARG A 256 9.71 -18.93 10.81
CA ARG A 256 10.12 -19.98 9.88
C ARG A 256 10.67 -21.19 10.64
N GLY A 257 10.21 -22.38 10.29
CA GLY A 257 10.69 -23.62 10.87
C GLY A 257 9.78 -24.80 10.59
N THR A 258 10.16 -25.98 11.11
CA THR A 258 9.26 -27.14 11.09
C THR A 258 8.04 -26.88 11.96
N ILE A 259 6.95 -27.59 11.70
CA ILE A 259 5.73 -27.46 12.49
C ILE A 259 5.99 -27.75 13.98
N GLU A 260 6.82 -28.72 14.30
CA GLU A 260 7.21 -29.06 15.67
C GLU A 260 7.98 -27.91 16.34
N PHE A 261 8.94 -27.29 15.64
CA PHE A 261 9.67 -26.13 16.12
C PHE A 261 8.71 -24.96 16.39
N LEU A 262 7.83 -24.65 15.43
CA LEU A 262 6.88 -23.55 15.57
C LEU A 262 5.88 -23.78 16.73
N GLU A 263 5.58 -25.02 17.09
CA GLU A 263 4.67 -25.35 18.19
C GLU A 263 5.35 -25.33 19.55
N THR A 264 6.62 -25.71 19.65
CA THR A 264 7.21 -26.09 20.94
C THR A 264 8.39 -25.24 21.39
N ASP A 265 9.07 -24.54 20.46
CA ASP A 265 10.29 -23.81 20.81
C ASP A 265 9.98 -22.54 21.63
N THR A 266 10.52 -22.48 22.85
CA THR A 266 10.27 -21.40 23.79
C THR A 266 10.84 -20.05 23.39
N SER A 267 11.78 -20.00 22.43
CA SER A 267 12.29 -18.74 21.89
C SER A 267 11.21 -17.92 21.17
N LEU A 268 10.10 -18.57 20.76
CA LEU A 268 8.96 -17.96 20.09
C LEU A 268 7.86 -17.45 21.03
N ASP A 269 8.00 -17.65 22.35
CA ASP A 269 6.97 -17.26 23.32
C ASP A 269 6.68 -15.75 23.35
N GLY A 270 7.66 -14.93 22.98
CA GLY A 270 7.47 -13.48 22.84
C GLY A 270 6.55 -13.07 21.67
N HIS A 271 6.17 -14.01 20.79
CA HIS A 271 5.35 -13.74 19.59
C HIS A 271 3.92 -14.29 19.68
N ILE A 272 3.49 -14.78 20.86
CA ILE A 272 2.15 -15.38 21.06
C ILE A 272 1.03 -14.43 20.65
N ASP A 273 1.16 -13.14 20.95
CA ASP A 273 0.18 -12.10 20.63
C ASP A 273 0.52 -11.30 19.34
N SER A 274 1.59 -11.66 18.64
CA SER A 274 1.96 -11.05 17.37
C SER A 274 1.03 -11.48 16.23
N TRP A 275 0.94 -10.66 15.20
CA TRP A 275 0.38 -11.10 13.92
C TRP A 275 1.41 -11.92 13.17
N VAL A 276 1.15 -13.21 13.05
CA VAL A 276 2.16 -14.18 12.61
C VAL A 276 1.88 -14.70 11.21
N ARG A 277 2.90 -14.64 10.34
CA ARG A 277 3.03 -15.48 9.17
C ARG A 277 3.93 -16.67 9.50
N CYS A 278 3.43 -17.90 9.33
CA CYS A 278 4.21 -19.11 9.54
C CYS A 278 4.68 -19.68 8.21
N GLN A 279 5.99 -19.78 8.03
CA GLN A 279 6.64 -20.49 6.91
C GLN A 279 7.09 -21.87 7.36
N ILE A 280 6.33 -22.91 6.97
CA ILE A 280 6.56 -24.27 7.37
C ILE A 280 7.59 -24.93 6.44
N THR A 281 8.67 -25.45 7.04
CA THR A 281 9.81 -26.03 6.29
C THR A 281 9.84 -27.57 6.28
N ASP A 282 8.81 -28.23 6.83
CA ASP A 282 8.69 -29.70 6.79
C ASP A 282 8.73 -30.21 5.34
N GLN A 283 9.32 -31.39 5.13
CA GLN A 283 9.40 -32.03 3.82
C GLN A 283 8.02 -32.45 3.28
N ARG A 284 7.11 -32.80 4.18
CA ARG A 284 5.71 -33.12 3.87
C ARG A 284 4.80 -32.13 4.57
N ARG A 285 3.78 -31.67 3.85
CA ARG A 285 2.81 -30.71 4.39
C ARG A 285 2.13 -31.30 5.62
N PRO A 286 2.28 -30.67 6.82
CA PRO A 286 1.67 -31.16 8.05
C PRO A 286 0.14 -31.07 7.99
N GLU A 287 -0.51 -32.11 8.54
CA GLU A 287 -1.97 -32.09 8.68
C GLU A 287 -2.40 -31.05 9.72
N ASN A 288 -3.51 -30.36 9.42
CA ASN A 288 -4.14 -29.40 10.33
C ASN A 288 -3.19 -28.30 10.86
N ALA A 289 -2.16 -27.90 10.09
CA ALA A 289 -1.13 -26.96 10.53
C ALA A 289 -1.71 -25.65 11.08
N MET A 290 -2.70 -25.04 10.39
CA MET A 290 -3.35 -23.81 10.87
C MET A 290 -3.98 -24.01 12.26
N LYS A 291 -4.72 -25.10 12.46
CA LYS A 291 -5.35 -25.41 13.76
C LYS A 291 -4.32 -25.61 14.86
N ARG A 292 -3.22 -26.30 14.55
CA ARG A 292 -2.14 -26.58 15.50
C ARG A 292 -1.46 -25.29 15.94
N LEU A 293 -1.04 -24.46 14.98
CA LEU A 293 -0.37 -23.18 15.26
C LEU A 293 -1.28 -22.19 15.97
N SER A 294 -2.58 -22.15 15.64
CA SER A 294 -3.57 -21.31 16.33
C SER A 294 -3.85 -21.75 17.79
N GLN A 295 -3.35 -22.88 18.25
CA GLN A 295 -3.38 -23.25 19.66
C GLN A 295 -2.29 -22.53 20.47
N ARG A 296 -1.23 -22.11 19.79
CA ARG A 296 -0.12 -21.38 20.42
C ARG A 296 -0.17 -19.87 20.16
N PHE A 297 -0.32 -19.48 18.90
CA PHE A 297 -0.32 -18.07 18.50
C PHE A 297 -1.75 -17.57 18.35
N ASN A 298 -2.09 -16.45 19.00
CA ASN A 298 -3.43 -15.89 18.99
C ASN A 298 -3.85 -15.36 17.62
N HIS A 299 -2.89 -14.96 16.76
CA HIS A 299 -3.16 -14.33 15.47
C HIS A 299 -2.29 -14.92 14.35
N VAL A 300 -2.54 -16.18 13.95
CA VAL A 300 -1.94 -16.76 12.75
C VAL A 300 -2.68 -16.22 11.53
N MET A 301 -2.10 -15.23 10.85
CA MET A 301 -2.72 -14.52 9.73
C MET A 301 -2.47 -15.20 8.39
N HIS A 302 -1.28 -15.80 8.22
CA HIS A 302 -0.89 -16.46 6.98
C HIS A 302 -0.05 -17.71 7.25
N LEU A 303 -0.23 -18.71 6.41
CA LEU A 303 0.50 -19.96 6.48
C LEU A 303 1.04 -20.31 5.10
N GLU A 304 2.34 -20.45 5.01
CA GLU A 304 3.07 -20.74 3.80
C GLU A 304 3.85 -22.06 3.98
N PHE A 305 3.89 -22.86 2.93
CA PHE A 305 4.65 -24.10 2.94
C PHE A 305 5.88 -23.93 2.04
N THR A 306 7.06 -23.93 2.67
CA THR A 306 8.35 -23.67 2.01
C THR A 306 9.34 -24.77 2.41
N PRO A 307 9.18 -26.03 1.92
CA PRO A 307 10.06 -27.13 2.31
C PRO A 307 11.52 -26.81 1.98
N GLU A 308 12.43 -27.17 2.89
CA GLU A 308 13.86 -27.00 2.64
C GLU A 308 14.34 -28.02 1.61
N ALA A 309 15.00 -27.55 0.56
CA ALA A 309 15.64 -28.43 -0.41
C ALA A 309 16.76 -29.23 0.29
N ASN A 310 16.75 -30.56 0.16
CA ASN A 310 17.78 -31.41 0.70
C ASN A 310 19.12 -31.13 0.02
N SER A 311 20.06 -30.55 0.77
CA SER A 311 21.53 -30.49 0.59
C SER A 311 22.11 -29.78 -0.66
N PRO A 312 23.27 -29.12 -0.52
CA PRO A 312 23.98 -28.43 -1.60
C PRO A 312 24.74 -29.38 -2.57
N GLY A 313 24.15 -30.50 -2.90
CA GLY A 313 24.71 -31.52 -3.82
C GLY A 313 24.00 -31.65 -5.16
N ASP A 314 22.77 -31.16 -5.27
CA ASP A 314 21.95 -31.18 -6.49
C ASP A 314 21.86 -29.85 -7.23
N MET A 315 22.97 -29.13 -7.32
CA MET A 315 23.08 -27.92 -8.16
C MET A 315 23.35 -28.26 -9.65
N ASP A 316 22.92 -29.42 -10.12
CA ASP A 316 23.01 -29.76 -11.55
C ASP A 316 21.71 -30.42 -12.07
N SER A 317 20.59 -29.85 -11.69
CA SER A 317 19.37 -29.97 -12.49
C SER A 317 18.77 -28.60 -12.71
N ASP A 318 19.20 -27.99 -13.79
CA ASP A 318 18.46 -27.00 -14.57
C ASP A 318 17.13 -27.66 -15.02
N SER A 319 16.27 -27.97 -14.07
CA SER A 319 14.87 -28.31 -14.26
C SER A 319 14.03 -27.14 -13.79
N GLY A 320 14.28 -26.00 -14.39
CA GLY A 320 13.31 -24.91 -14.55
C GLY A 320 12.08 -25.42 -15.30
N VAL A 321 11.29 -26.30 -14.68
CA VAL A 321 9.93 -26.61 -15.12
C VAL A 321 9.01 -25.50 -14.63
N ASN A 322 9.37 -24.28 -14.94
CA ASN A 322 8.45 -23.16 -15.16
C ASN A 322 8.05 -23.12 -16.66
N SER A 323 8.09 -24.25 -17.35
CA SER A 323 7.29 -24.41 -18.56
C SER A 323 5.83 -24.47 -18.09
N ARG A 324 5.11 -23.35 -18.17
CA ARG A 324 3.66 -23.33 -18.10
C ARG A 324 3.15 -24.33 -19.11
N LEU A 325 2.84 -25.56 -18.61
CA LEU A 325 2.23 -26.59 -19.43
C LEU A 325 0.95 -25.97 -20.00
N ASP A 326 0.84 -25.90 -21.29
CA ASP A 326 -0.37 -25.40 -21.94
C ASP A 326 -1.49 -26.44 -21.70
N PRO A 327 -2.52 -26.14 -20.88
CA PRO A 327 -3.56 -27.13 -20.55
C PRO A 327 -4.30 -27.66 -21.77
N GLN A 328 -4.27 -26.91 -22.89
CA GLN A 328 -4.92 -27.31 -24.14
C GLN A 328 -4.08 -28.24 -25.01
N LYS A 329 -2.77 -28.30 -24.77
CA LYS A 329 -1.81 -29.10 -25.57
C LYS A 329 -1.19 -30.25 -24.83
N THR A 330 -1.26 -30.24 -23.47
CA THR A 330 -0.63 -31.26 -22.62
C THR A 330 -1.63 -32.40 -22.35
N PRO A 331 -1.23 -33.67 -22.53
CA PRO A 331 -2.08 -34.81 -22.17
C PRO A 331 -2.56 -34.74 -20.71
N PRO A 332 -3.82 -35.09 -20.40
CA PRO A 332 -4.36 -35.03 -19.05
C PRO A 332 -3.56 -35.75 -17.98
N LEU A 333 -2.94 -36.89 -18.33
CA LEU A 333 -2.08 -37.63 -17.42
C LEU A 333 -0.80 -36.85 -17.06
N GLU A 334 -0.18 -36.20 -18.02
CA GLU A 334 1.04 -35.43 -17.79
C GLU A 334 0.73 -34.17 -16.98
N LEU A 335 -0.43 -33.55 -17.24
CA LEU A 335 -0.90 -32.40 -16.48
C LEU A 335 -1.18 -32.79 -15.01
N ALA A 336 -1.85 -33.92 -14.79
CA ALA A 336 -2.12 -34.44 -13.45
C ALA A 336 -0.84 -34.83 -12.73
N ALA A 337 0.11 -35.49 -13.40
CA ALA A 337 1.39 -35.86 -12.83
C ALA A 337 2.23 -34.62 -12.45
N ALA A 338 2.26 -33.61 -13.31
CA ALA A 338 2.96 -32.36 -13.03
C ALA A 338 2.31 -31.59 -11.86
N PHE A 339 0.99 -31.59 -11.75
CA PHE A 339 0.27 -31.00 -10.63
C PHE A 339 0.60 -31.70 -9.30
N ILE A 340 0.56 -33.04 -9.28
CA ILE A 340 0.92 -33.81 -8.07
C ILE A 340 2.38 -33.57 -7.69
N ALA A 341 3.30 -33.64 -8.64
CA ALA A 341 4.71 -33.35 -8.39
C ALA A 341 4.92 -31.92 -7.82
N HIS A 342 4.17 -30.95 -8.32
CA HIS A 342 4.23 -29.57 -7.82
C HIS A 342 3.66 -29.42 -6.39
N VAL A 343 2.56 -30.13 -6.08
CA VAL A 343 1.89 -30.02 -4.76
C VAL A 343 2.64 -30.83 -3.69
N THR A 344 3.18 -31.99 -4.06
CA THR A 344 3.87 -32.89 -3.12
C THR A 344 5.37 -32.64 -3.05
N ASN A 345 5.93 -31.93 -3.99
CA ASN A 345 7.37 -31.77 -4.23
C ASN A 345 8.11 -33.11 -4.39
N ASP A 346 7.37 -34.12 -4.86
CA ASP A 346 7.87 -35.50 -5.07
C ASP A 346 7.54 -35.95 -6.49
N GLN A 347 8.38 -36.78 -7.09
CA GLN A 347 8.06 -37.38 -8.39
C GLN A 347 6.96 -38.42 -8.27
N VAL A 348 6.00 -38.37 -9.20
CA VAL A 348 4.87 -39.30 -9.25
C VAL A 348 5.40 -40.73 -9.50
N THR A 349 5.06 -41.63 -8.62
CA THR A 349 5.44 -43.06 -8.73
C THR A 349 4.68 -43.75 -9.86
N GLU A 350 5.22 -44.87 -10.36
CA GLU A 350 4.58 -45.67 -11.40
C GLU A 350 3.18 -46.16 -10.97
N THR A 351 3.02 -46.52 -9.70
CA THR A 351 1.74 -46.95 -9.14
C THR A 351 0.71 -45.79 -9.18
N GLU A 352 1.10 -44.57 -8.84
CA GLU A 352 0.24 -43.41 -8.91
C GLU A 352 -0.10 -43.03 -10.36
N ARG A 353 0.85 -43.18 -11.30
CA ARG A 353 0.59 -43.00 -12.74
C ARG A 353 -0.49 -43.96 -13.25
N VAL A 354 -0.42 -45.22 -12.89
CA VAL A 354 -1.40 -46.25 -13.27
C VAL A 354 -2.81 -45.87 -12.70
N LEU A 355 -2.87 -45.44 -11.45
CA LEU A 355 -4.12 -45.03 -10.82
C LEU A 355 -4.73 -43.78 -11.51
N MET A 356 -3.92 -42.79 -11.82
CA MET A 356 -4.36 -41.61 -12.55
C MET A 356 -4.85 -41.92 -13.96
N GLN A 357 -4.12 -42.80 -14.67
CA GLN A 357 -4.53 -43.25 -16.00
C GLN A 357 -5.89 -43.96 -15.95
N SER A 358 -6.09 -44.85 -14.99
CA SER A 358 -7.37 -45.57 -14.79
C SER A 358 -8.52 -44.60 -14.45
N ALA A 359 -8.27 -43.59 -13.62
CA ALA A 359 -9.25 -42.59 -13.29
C ALA A 359 -9.66 -41.75 -14.52
N ILE A 360 -8.70 -41.30 -15.32
CA ILE A 360 -8.93 -40.53 -16.55
C ILE A 360 -9.72 -41.36 -17.57
N GLU A 361 -9.38 -42.64 -17.76
CA GLU A 361 -10.10 -43.54 -18.64
C GLU A 361 -11.53 -43.79 -18.19
N THR A 362 -11.77 -43.91 -16.88
CA THR A 362 -13.11 -44.04 -16.30
C THR A 362 -13.97 -42.82 -16.59
N VAL A 363 -13.44 -41.61 -16.37
CA VAL A 363 -14.15 -40.36 -16.66
C VAL A 363 -14.46 -40.23 -18.16
N ASN A 364 -13.48 -40.50 -19.02
CA ASN A 364 -13.67 -40.45 -20.48
C ASN A 364 -14.71 -41.44 -20.98
N SER A 365 -14.81 -42.64 -20.37
CA SER A 365 -15.83 -43.64 -20.73
C SER A 365 -17.25 -43.23 -20.31
N GLN A 366 -17.39 -42.46 -19.23
CA GLN A 366 -18.69 -41.93 -18.77
C GLN A 366 -19.17 -40.74 -19.60
N VAL A 367 -18.27 -39.93 -20.14
CA VAL A 367 -18.61 -38.78 -21.01
C VAL A 367 -19.01 -39.23 -22.43
N THR A 368 -18.67 -40.44 -22.85
CA THR A 368 -18.93 -40.96 -24.19
C THR A 368 -20.17 -41.83 -24.30
N GLN A 369 -20.99 -41.97 -23.25
CA GLN A 369 -22.33 -42.61 -23.35
C GLN A 369 -23.37 -41.53 -23.70
N PRO A 370 -24.10 -41.67 -24.83
CA PRO A 370 -25.08 -40.72 -25.32
C PRO A 370 -26.35 -40.69 -24.45
#